data_e0c2f9cf6a95909535c1d04542dcacae
#
_entry.id   e0c2f9cf6a95909535c1d04542dcacae
#
_cell.length_a   1.000
_cell.length_b   1.000
_cell.length_c   1.000
_cell.angle_alpha   90.00
_cell.angle_beta   90.00
_cell.angle_gamma   90.00
#
_symmetry.space_group_name_H-M   'P 1'
#
loop_
_entity.id
_entity.type
_entity.pdbx_description
1 polymer ?
#
loop_
_entity_poly.entity_id
_entity_poly.type
_entity_poly.pdbx_seq_one_letter_code
_entity_poly.pdbx_strand_id
1 'polypeptide(L)'
;MKRVYDKFFKKYYFSEYEDGFLTNLLIKLFVKDYKNLNSKSVRENYGTMTSIVGMIVNFLLFVGKFAVGTIFGSVAISADAINNLSDAGSSFISLISFKISSKPADREHPFGHARIEYIASMAVGVIVILIGFDLLKESFFKAFDPQPMTKSILVIAVLVCSILAKLWLGFFYRGVSVKISSELLKAASADSFSDVLSTGAALVSAIVWMTLDLNIDALVGLAVSVVILIAGLKILNENKNIILGSAPDPEIVEIIKNKALESDKIIGIHDLIVHSYGAGATIASFHAEVDGKGDFFEAHDLIDNIEKQLLAEHNIACTIHMDPIVTDDEEINKLKAQVVKVIEEIGEGYRIHDFRCVTGPTHTNLIFDIEIPFEEKRSNKEIISMVEDGIKRLDSAYFAVVNIDRV
;
A
#
# COMPACT_ATOMS: atom_id res chain seq x y z
N MET A 1 -1.32 3.42 23.02
CA MET A 1 -0.42 4.21 22.17
C MET A 1 -0.72 4.03 20.68
N LYS A 2 -0.85 2.80 20.14
CA LYS A 2 -1.18 2.52 18.72
C LYS A 2 -2.48 3.19 18.26
N ARG A 3 -3.57 3.12 19.05
CA ARG A 3 -4.87 3.77 18.73
C ARG A 3 -4.84 5.31 18.68
N VAL A 4 -3.97 5.96 19.47
CA VAL A 4 -3.81 7.44 19.45
C VAL A 4 -2.97 7.84 18.26
N TYR A 5 -1.94 7.05 17.93
CA TYR A 5 -1.09 7.22 16.74
C TYR A 5 -1.91 7.08 15.46
N ASP A 6 -2.73 6.02 15.33
CA ASP A 6 -3.60 5.79 14.18
C ASP A 6 -4.67 6.88 14.03
N LYS A 7 -5.26 7.38 15.13
CA LYS A 7 -6.28 8.43 15.10
C LYS A 7 -5.69 9.80 14.76
N PHE A 8 -4.47 10.10 15.22
CA PHE A 8 -3.75 11.33 14.91
C PHE A 8 -3.26 11.31 13.46
N PHE A 9 -2.69 10.19 12.99
CA PHE A 9 -2.25 10.00 11.62
C PHE A 9 -3.41 9.96 10.62
N LYS A 10 -4.51 9.24 10.91
CA LYS A 10 -5.69 9.19 10.04
C LYS A 10 -6.37 10.56 9.89
N LYS A 11 -6.44 11.37 10.95
CA LYS A 11 -7.03 12.70 10.91
C LYS A 11 -6.16 13.75 10.20
N TYR A 12 -4.83 13.58 10.19
CA TYR A 12 -3.90 14.50 9.51
C TYR A 12 -3.43 14.00 8.14
N TYR A 13 -3.60 12.72 7.83
CA TYR A 13 -3.14 12.11 6.56
C TYR A 13 -4.25 11.82 5.54
N PHE A 14 -5.52 11.84 5.94
CA PHE A 14 -6.68 11.57 5.07
C PHE A 14 -7.70 12.73 5.03
N SER A 15 -7.43 13.88 5.67
CA SER A 15 -8.24 15.07 5.41
C SER A 15 -7.89 15.59 4.01
N GLU A 16 -8.89 15.99 3.24
CA GLU A 16 -8.80 16.64 1.93
C GLU A 16 -7.54 17.51 1.85
N TYR A 17 -6.53 17.00 1.13
CA TYR A 17 -5.30 17.75 0.90
C TYR A 17 -5.66 18.80 -0.15
N GLU A 18 -5.97 20.01 0.28
CA GLU A 18 -6.09 21.14 -0.64
C GLU A 18 -4.73 21.37 -1.28
N ASP A 19 -4.66 21.05 -2.57
CA ASP A 19 -3.44 21.34 -3.34
C ASP A 19 -3.08 22.80 -3.24
N GLY A 20 -1.81 23.09 -2.99
CA GLY A 20 -1.29 24.44 -3.09
C GLY A 20 -1.55 25.01 -4.49
N PHE A 21 -1.69 26.33 -4.58
CA PHE A 21 -1.97 27.04 -5.84
C PHE A 21 -1.09 26.59 -7.01
N LEU A 22 0.23 26.45 -6.78
CA LEU A 22 1.21 25.98 -7.78
C LEU A 22 0.94 24.56 -8.25
N THR A 23 0.63 23.63 -7.34
CA THR A 23 0.29 22.24 -7.66
C THR A 23 -0.94 22.17 -8.55
N ASN A 24 -2.01 22.90 -8.18
CA ASN A 24 -3.23 22.98 -8.98
C ASN A 24 -3.01 23.59 -10.36
N LEU A 25 -2.15 24.59 -10.45
CA LEU A 25 -1.79 25.23 -11.72
C LEU A 25 -1.07 24.23 -12.64
N LEU A 26 -0.07 23.51 -12.12
CA LEU A 26 0.68 22.50 -12.87
C LEU A 26 -0.25 21.37 -13.36
N ILE A 27 -1.12 20.87 -12.48
CA ILE A 27 -2.09 19.83 -12.84
C ILE A 27 -2.96 20.29 -14.00
N LYS A 28 -3.57 21.49 -13.91
CA LYS A 28 -4.46 22.02 -14.95
C LYS A 28 -3.78 22.29 -16.27
N LEU A 29 -2.48 22.65 -16.24
CA LEU A 29 -1.71 22.96 -17.45
C LEU A 29 -1.22 21.70 -18.18
N PHE A 30 -0.83 20.66 -17.43
CA PHE A 30 -0.13 19.52 -18.01
C PHE A 30 -0.93 18.21 -18.02
N VAL A 31 -2.02 18.10 -17.24
CA VAL A 31 -2.83 16.87 -17.17
C VAL A 31 -4.20 17.12 -17.80
N LYS A 32 -4.43 16.58 -19.02
CA LYS A 32 -5.76 16.59 -19.63
C LYS A 32 -6.69 15.66 -18.84
N ASP A 33 -7.96 16.04 -18.75
CA ASP A 33 -9.01 15.27 -18.03
C ASP A 33 -8.65 14.92 -16.57
N TYR A 34 -7.90 15.80 -15.90
CA TYR A 34 -7.33 15.62 -14.57
C TYR A 34 -8.32 15.15 -13.48
N LYS A 35 -9.63 15.23 -13.75
CA LYS A 35 -10.69 14.75 -12.84
C LYS A 35 -10.95 13.25 -12.96
N ASN A 36 -10.59 12.62 -14.07
CA ASN A 36 -10.82 11.19 -14.30
C ASN A 36 -9.64 10.33 -13.81
N LEU A 37 -9.49 10.23 -12.49
CA LEU A 37 -8.37 9.51 -11.86
C LEU A 37 -8.38 8.00 -12.11
N ASN A 38 -9.51 7.41 -12.51
CA ASN A 38 -9.62 5.98 -12.83
C ASN A 38 -8.99 5.63 -14.19
N SER A 39 -8.73 6.64 -15.04
CA SER A 39 -8.09 6.43 -16.33
C SER A 39 -6.58 6.18 -16.18
N LYS A 40 -6.08 5.06 -16.70
CA LYS A 40 -4.63 4.74 -16.74
C LYS A 40 -3.81 5.84 -17.40
N SER A 41 -4.32 6.44 -18.48
CA SER A 41 -3.65 7.54 -19.19
C SER A 41 -3.56 8.81 -18.34
N VAL A 42 -4.60 9.15 -17.59
CA VAL A 42 -4.59 10.31 -16.69
C VAL A 42 -3.60 10.08 -15.56
N ARG A 43 -3.59 8.88 -14.97
CA ARG A 43 -2.63 8.49 -13.93
C ARG A 43 -1.18 8.58 -14.43
N GLU A 44 -0.89 8.09 -15.65
CA GLU A 44 0.42 8.22 -16.30
C GLU A 44 0.82 9.69 -16.47
N ASN A 45 -0.10 10.54 -16.94
CA ASN A 45 0.15 11.97 -17.12
C ASN A 45 0.47 12.67 -15.79
N TYR A 46 -0.22 12.32 -14.69
CA TYR A 46 0.12 12.81 -13.35
C TYR A 46 1.53 12.40 -12.94
N GLY A 47 1.86 11.12 -13.05
CA GLY A 47 3.18 10.60 -12.71
C GLY A 47 4.29 11.21 -13.56
N THR A 48 4.08 11.28 -14.87
CA THR A 48 5.01 11.90 -15.84
C THR A 48 5.26 13.37 -15.53
N MET A 49 4.19 14.16 -15.35
CA MET A 49 4.28 15.58 -15.00
C MET A 49 5.05 15.77 -13.69
N THR A 50 4.72 15.01 -12.68
CA THR A 50 5.33 15.09 -11.34
C THR A 50 6.83 14.72 -11.40
N SER A 51 7.19 13.69 -12.13
CA SER A 51 8.59 13.27 -12.31
C SER A 51 9.41 14.32 -13.08
N ILE A 52 8.86 14.92 -14.12
CA ILE A 52 9.53 15.99 -14.88
C ILE A 52 9.75 17.23 -14.00
N VAL A 53 8.74 17.64 -13.24
CA VAL A 53 8.88 18.79 -12.31
C VAL A 53 9.95 18.50 -11.27
N GLY A 54 9.96 17.31 -10.67
CA GLY A 54 10.98 16.91 -9.72
C GLY A 54 12.39 16.91 -10.31
N MET A 55 12.54 16.35 -11.51
CA MET A 55 13.82 16.35 -12.22
C MET A 55 14.34 17.77 -12.47
N ILE A 56 13.48 18.69 -12.94
CA ILE A 56 13.85 20.09 -13.20
C ILE A 56 14.24 20.79 -11.90
N VAL A 57 13.46 20.68 -10.84
CA VAL A 57 13.73 21.33 -9.55
C VAL A 57 15.05 20.84 -8.96
N ASN A 58 15.26 19.51 -8.91
CA ASN A 58 16.49 18.93 -8.38
C ASN A 58 17.70 19.31 -9.24
N PHE A 59 17.57 19.36 -10.56
CA PHE A 59 18.63 19.81 -11.44
C PHE A 59 18.98 21.30 -11.25
N LEU A 60 17.99 22.17 -11.05
CA LEU A 60 18.23 23.59 -10.76
C LEU A 60 18.92 23.77 -9.40
N LEU A 61 18.51 22.97 -8.38
CA LEU A 61 19.19 22.97 -7.08
C LEU A 61 20.64 22.47 -7.19
N PHE A 62 20.89 21.44 -7.99
CA PHE A 62 22.25 20.97 -8.30
C PHE A 62 23.08 22.11 -8.91
N VAL A 63 22.63 22.74 -9.99
CA VAL A 63 23.38 23.79 -10.67
C VAL A 63 23.65 24.95 -9.71
N GLY A 64 22.65 25.42 -8.96
CA GLY A 64 22.79 26.54 -8.04
C GLY A 64 23.79 26.24 -6.90
N LYS A 65 23.65 25.11 -6.25
CA LYS A 65 24.56 24.69 -5.15
C LYS A 65 25.97 24.39 -5.64
N PHE A 66 26.11 23.74 -6.81
CA PHE A 66 27.42 23.41 -7.37
C PHE A 66 28.20 24.68 -7.75
N ALA A 67 27.53 25.67 -8.37
CA ALA A 67 28.14 26.96 -8.68
C ALA A 67 28.61 27.65 -7.38
N VAL A 68 27.78 27.75 -6.37
CA VAL A 68 28.14 28.37 -5.06
C VAL A 68 29.24 27.59 -4.37
N GLY A 69 29.14 26.26 -4.30
CA GLY A 69 30.15 25.40 -3.71
C GLY A 69 31.52 25.57 -4.33
N THR A 70 31.57 25.64 -5.68
CA THR A 70 32.81 25.81 -6.44
C THR A 70 33.39 27.22 -6.26
N ILE A 71 32.57 28.28 -6.35
CA ILE A 71 33.02 29.70 -6.21
C ILE A 71 33.56 29.97 -4.80
N PHE A 72 32.93 29.42 -3.77
CA PHE A 72 33.31 29.62 -2.36
C PHE A 72 34.23 28.53 -1.80
N GLY A 73 34.60 27.54 -2.61
CA GLY A 73 35.48 26.45 -2.19
C GLY A 73 34.88 25.55 -1.12
N SER A 74 33.53 25.48 -1.02
CA SER A 74 32.85 24.67 0.00
C SER A 74 32.58 23.26 -0.52
N VAL A 75 33.39 22.32 -0.02
CA VAL A 75 33.23 20.88 -0.34
C VAL A 75 31.85 20.36 0.12
N ALA A 76 31.38 20.81 1.29
CA ALA A 76 30.08 20.39 1.81
C ALA A 76 28.91 20.80 0.91
N ILE A 77 28.89 22.06 0.40
CA ILE A 77 27.85 22.51 -0.54
C ILE A 77 27.96 21.77 -1.87
N SER A 78 29.17 21.51 -2.34
CA SER A 78 29.39 20.75 -3.59
C SER A 78 28.92 19.28 -3.45
N ALA A 79 29.16 18.64 -2.30
CA ALA A 79 28.66 17.32 -2.01
C ALA A 79 27.11 17.28 -1.96
N ASP A 80 26.50 18.26 -1.29
CA ASP A 80 25.03 18.40 -1.25
C ASP A 80 24.42 18.71 -2.64
N ALA A 81 25.17 19.39 -3.52
CA ALA A 81 24.78 19.55 -4.92
C ALA A 81 24.75 18.21 -5.66
N ILE A 82 25.74 17.33 -5.46
CA ILE A 82 25.77 15.99 -6.09
C ILE A 82 24.60 15.15 -5.63
N ASN A 83 24.18 15.29 -4.36
CA ASN A 83 22.98 14.62 -3.86
C ASN A 83 21.73 15.05 -4.67
N ASN A 84 21.54 16.34 -4.93
CA ASN A 84 20.40 16.80 -5.78
C ASN A 84 20.49 16.27 -7.22
N LEU A 85 21.69 16.02 -7.76
CA LEU A 85 21.83 15.35 -9.06
C LEU A 85 21.35 13.88 -8.99
N SER A 86 21.64 13.16 -7.89
CA SER A 86 21.13 11.82 -7.66
C SER A 86 19.60 11.78 -7.55
N ASP A 87 18.99 12.81 -6.92
CA ASP A 87 17.53 12.96 -6.81
C ASP A 87 16.88 13.23 -8.17
N ALA A 88 17.57 14.00 -9.03
CA ALA A 88 17.13 14.13 -10.42
C ALA A 88 17.16 12.78 -11.16
N GLY A 89 18.15 11.94 -10.88
CA GLY A 89 18.23 10.56 -11.38
C GLY A 89 17.07 9.68 -10.87
N SER A 90 16.73 9.76 -9.57
CA SER A 90 15.56 9.08 -8.99
C SER A 90 14.24 9.53 -9.65
N SER A 91 14.11 10.83 -9.91
CA SER A 91 12.97 11.39 -10.66
C SER A 91 12.89 10.85 -12.10
N PHE A 92 14.04 10.61 -12.74
CA PHE A 92 14.11 9.97 -14.05
C PHE A 92 13.68 8.50 -14.01
N ILE A 93 14.08 7.75 -12.99
CA ILE A 93 13.60 6.37 -12.73
C ILE A 93 12.08 6.38 -12.59
N SER A 94 11.53 7.34 -11.83
CA SER A 94 10.08 7.49 -11.65
C SER A 94 9.37 7.76 -12.98
N LEU A 95 9.93 8.62 -13.82
CA LEU A 95 9.40 8.93 -15.17
C LEU A 95 9.30 7.66 -16.03
N ILE A 96 10.36 6.86 -16.08
CA ILE A 96 10.38 5.59 -16.81
C ILE A 96 9.36 4.62 -16.23
N SER A 97 9.30 4.51 -14.90
CA SER A 97 8.38 3.63 -14.21
C SER A 97 6.92 3.91 -14.57
N PHE A 98 6.49 5.18 -14.56
CA PHE A 98 5.12 5.53 -14.92
C PHE A 98 4.79 5.19 -16.37
N LYS A 99 5.75 5.37 -17.31
CA LYS A 99 5.56 4.98 -18.71
C LYS A 99 5.46 3.47 -18.91
N ILE A 100 6.19 2.68 -18.13
CA ILE A 100 6.14 1.22 -18.22
C ILE A 100 4.88 0.69 -17.52
N SER A 101 4.54 1.22 -16.35
CA SER A 101 3.39 0.74 -15.54
C SER A 101 2.05 0.91 -16.26
N SER A 102 1.94 1.90 -17.15
CA SER A 102 0.73 2.14 -17.95
C SER A 102 0.57 1.20 -19.16
N LYS A 103 1.63 0.45 -19.52
CA LYS A 103 1.54 -0.51 -20.63
C LYS A 103 0.50 -1.58 -20.34
N PRO A 104 -0.33 -1.95 -21.35
CA PRO A 104 -1.29 -3.03 -21.23
C PRO A 104 -0.60 -4.38 -20.97
N ALA A 105 -1.38 -5.37 -20.59
CA ALA A 105 -0.94 -6.75 -20.52
C ALA A 105 -0.39 -7.21 -21.89
N ASP A 106 0.67 -8.00 -21.85
CA ASP A 106 1.29 -8.66 -23.00
C ASP A 106 1.54 -10.15 -22.70
N ARG A 107 2.21 -10.84 -23.63
CA ARG A 107 2.45 -12.28 -23.50
C ARG A 107 3.40 -12.63 -22.33
N GLU A 108 4.33 -11.74 -22.00
CA GLU A 108 5.30 -11.94 -20.93
C GLU A 108 4.72 -11.51 -19.56
N HIS A 109 3.84 -10.49 -19.57
CA HIS A 109 3.19 -9.94 -18.39
C HIS A 109 1.66 -9.93 -18.55
N PRO A 110 0.99 -11.09 -18.41
CA PRO A 110 -0.46 -11.22 -18.66
C PRO A 110 -1.34 -10.37 -17.72
N PHE A 111 -0.83 -10.00 -16.55
CA PHE A 111 -1.53 -9.15 -15.57
C PHE A 111 -1.17 -7.66 -15.70
N GLY A 112 -0.41 -7.29 -16.75
CA GLY A 112 0.06 -5.92 -16.97
C GLY A 112 1.34 -5.58 -16.23
N HIS A 113 1.76 -4.31 -16.37
CA HIS A 113 3.08 -3.85 -15.92
C HIS A 113 3.01 -2.96 -14.67
N ALA A 114 1.84 -2.80 -14.03
CA ALA A 114 1.66 -1.81 -12.98
C ALA A 114 2.53 -2.05 -11.73
N ARG A 115 2.95 -3.30 -11.45
CA ARG A 115 3.87 -3.62 -10.34
C ARG A 115 5.28 -3.05 -10.49
N ILE A 116 5.69 -2.58 -11.69
CA ILE A 116 6.99 -1.93 -11.90
C ILE A 116 7.15 -0.68 -11.00
N GLU A 117 6.04 -0.05 -10.63
CA GLU A 117 6.02 1.10 -9.74
C GLU A 117 6.52 0.75 -8.33
N TYR A 118 6.15 -0.43 -7.82
CA TYR A 118 6.63 -0.90 -6.51
C TYR A 118 8.12 -1.25 -6.56
N ILE A 119 8.59 -1.83 -7.67
CA ILE A 119 10.01 -2.13 -7.89
C ILE A 119 10.83 -0.83 -7.96
N ALA A 120 10.33 0.18 -8.68
CA ALA A 120 10.97 1.48 -8.75
C ALA A 120 10.95 2.20 -7.39
N SER A 121 9.86 2.12 -6.64
CA SER A 121 9.77 2.63 -5.26
C SER A 121 10.79 1.96 -4.32
N MET A 122 11.01 0.64 -4.45
CA MET A 122 12.06 -0.07 -3.72
C MET A 122 13.46 0.43 -4.11
N ALA A 123 13.69 0.68 -5.41
CA ALA A 123 14.97 1.23 -5.86
C ALA A 123 15.23 2.62 -5.23
N VAL A 124 14.22 3.51 -5.19
CA VAL A 124 14.31 4.79 -4.48
C VAL A 124 14.57 4.57 -2.98
N GLY A 125 13.88 3.63 -2.33
CA GLY A 125 14.11 3.28 -0.93
C GLY A 125 15.54 2.82 -0.65
N VAL A 126 16.17 2.06 -1.56
CA VAL A 126 17.59 1.67 -1.48
C VAL A 126 18.49 2.90 -1.57
N ILE A 127 18.22 3.82 -2.50
CA ILE A 127 18.97 5.08 -2.63
C ILE A 127 18.89 5.89 -1.34
N VAL A 128 17.69 6.03 -0.73
CA VAL A 128 17.50 6.71 0.56
C VAL A 128 18.35 6.05 1.68
N ILE A 129 18.41 4.72 1.73
CA ILE A 129 19.25 4.00 2.70
C ILE A 129 20.75 4.29 2.47
N LEU A 130 21.18 4.27 1.21
CA LEU A 130 22.60 4.55 0.88
C LEU A 130 22.98 5.97 1.30
N ILE A 131 22.13 6.97 1.00
CA ILE A 131 22.32 8.36 1.42
C ILE A 131 22.36 8.47 2.96
N GLY A 132 21.41 7.82 3.64
CA GLY A 132 21.37 7.78 5.11
C GLY A 132 22.63 7.16 5.71
N PHE A 133 23.15 6.10 5.10
CA PHE A 133 24.39 5.44 5.51
C PHE A 133 25.62 6.31 5.27
N ASP A 134 25.71 6.98 4.13
CA ASP A 134 26.81 7.90 3.83
C ASP A 134 26.79 9.09 4.81
N LEU A 135 25.63 9.67 5.09
CA LEU A 135 25.49 10.72 6.09
C LEU A 135 25.89 10.24 7.51
N LEU A 136 25.49 9.02 7.89
CA LEU A 136 25.90 8.40 9.15
C LEU A 136 27.41 8.29 9.26
N LYS A 137 28.04 7.74 8.22
CA LYS A 137 29.49 7.56 8.12
C LYS A 137 30.23 8.91 8.20
N GLU A 138 29.79 9.89 7.41
CA GLU A 138 30.41 11.21 7.38
C GLU A 138 30.29 11.90 8.73
N SER A 139 29.10 11.89 9.34
CA SER A 139 28.84 12.48 10.66
C SER A 139 29.65 11.80 11.76
N PHE A 140 29.79 10.47 11.68
CA PHE A 140 30.62 9.71 12.63
C PHE A 140 32.10 10.14 12.56
N PHE A 141 32.70 10.26 11.37
CA PHE A 141 34.08 10.70 11.24
C PHE A 141 34.27 12.18 11.65
N LYS A 142 33.32 13.07 11.33
CA LYS A 142 33.35 14.46 11.77
C LYS A 142 33.29 14.63 13.28
N ALA A 143 32.74 13.64 14.01
CA ALA A 143 32.75 13.67 15.48
C ALA A 143 34.15 13.56 16.08
N PHE A 144 35.08 12.88 15.36
CA PHE A 144 36.48 12.72 15.79
C PHE A 144 37.43 13.77 15.22
N ASP A 145 37.10 14.34 14.06
CA ASP A 145 37.90 15.38 13.40
C ASP A 145 36.97 16.52 12.92
N PRO A 146 36.53 17.41 13.83
CA PRO A 146 35.63 18.51 13.50
C PRO A 146 36.29 19.51 12.55
N GLN A 147 35.79 19.62 11.31
CA GLN A 147 36.28 20.59 10.36
C GLN A 147 35.63 21.97 10.60
N PRO A 148 36.36 23.10 10.43
CA PRO A 148 35.81 24.42 10.59
C PRO A 148 34.79 24.70 9.48
N MET A 149 33.60 25.19 9.86
CA MET A 149 32.57 25.54 8.89
C MET A 149 32.79 26.94 8.33
N THR A 150 32.44 27.16 7.04
CA THR A 150 32.56 28.47 6.41
C THR A 150 31.49 29.44 6.95
N LYS A 151 31.93 30.53 7.58
CA LYS A 151 31.04 31.62 8.04
C LYS A 151 30.66 32.55 6.87
N SER A 152 29.59 32.20 6.14
CA SER A 152 29.09 32.99 5.03
C SER A 152 27.57 33.08 5.03
N ILE A 153 27.04 34.32 4.93
CA ILE A 153 25.60 34.57 4.81
C ILE A 153 25.01 33.97 3.54
N LEU A 154 25.83 33.86 2.48
CA LEU A 154 25.39 33.31 1.20
C LEU A 154 25.17 31.81 1.29
N VAL A 155 26.00 31.09 2.09
CA VAL A 155 25.78 29.67 2.43
C VAL A 155 24.43 29.48 3.09
N ILE A 156 24.11 30.31 4.09
CA ILE A 156 22.80 30.26 4.78
C ILE A 156 21.65 30.52 3.81
N ALA A 157 21.78 31.51 2.93
CA ALA A 157 20.73 31.82 1.94
C ALA A 157 20.48 30.63 0.98
N VAL A 158 21.53 29.97 0.49
CA VAL A 158 21.43 28.78 -0.37
C VAL A 158 20.78 27.62 0.36
N LEU A 159 21.15 27.34 1.61
CA LEU A 159 20.52 26.29 2.43
C LEU A 159 19.04 26.57 2.66
N VAL A 160 18.66 27.82 3.00
CA VAL A 160 17.25 28.20 3.18
C VAL A 160 16.45 28.05 1.88
N CYS A 161 16.97 28.55 0.74
CA CYS A 161 16.32 28.36 -0.55
C CYS A 161 16.14 26.86 -0.92
N SER A 162 17.15 26.06 -0.61
CA SER A 162 17.10 24.61 -0.83
C SER A 162 16.01 23.94 0.02
N ILE A 163 15.94 24.28 1.30
CA ILE A 163 14.89 23.77 2.22
C ILE A 163 13.51 24.14 1.70
N LEU A 164 13.29 25.40 1.31
CA LEU A 164 11.98 25.84 0.81
C LEU A 164 11.57 25.10 -0.49
N ALA A 165 12.53 24.92 -1.40
CA ALA A 165 12.28 24.19 -2.65
C ALA A 165 11.97 22.69 -2.39
N LYS A 166 12.73 22.03 -1.50
CA LYS A 166 12.52 20.63 -1.13
C LYS A 166 11.26 20.43 -0.31
N LEU A 167 10.89 21.34 0.58
CA LEU A 167 9.60 21.32 1.28
C LEU A 167 8.44 21.39 0.29
N TRP A 168 8.49 22.37 -0.65
CA TRP A 168 7.45 22.45 -1.67
C TRP A 168 7.38 21.17 -2.51
N LEU A 169 8.52 20.62 -2.93
CA LEU A 169 8.59 19.41 -3.74
C LEU A 169 8.06 18.19 -2.96
N GLY A 170 8.40 18.04 -1.68
CA GLY A 170 7.90 17.00 -0.81
C GLY A 170 6.37 17.04 -0.67
N PHE A 171 5.80 18.21 -0.44
CA PHE A 171 4.34 18.37 -0.40
C PHE A 171 3.68 18.15 -1.76
N PHE A 172 4.30 18.61 -2.85
CA PHE A 172 3.85 18.37 -4.21
C PHE A 172 3.77 16.87 -4.52
N TYR A 173 4.86 16.13 -4.28
CA TYR A 173 4.88 14.67 -4.43
C TYR A 173 3.81 14.00 -3.55
N ARG A 174 3.67 14.44 -2.30
CA ARG A 174 2.68 13.88 -1.38
C ARG A 174 1.25 14.07 -1.87
N GLY A 175 0.90 15.29 -2.30
CA GLY A 175 -0.43 15.60 -2.81
C GLY A 175 -0.78 14.74 -4.03
N VAL A 176 0.14 14.62 -4.99
CA VAL A 176 -0.09 13.80 -6.18
C VAL A 176 -0.09 12.30 -5.82
N SER A 177 0.78 11.82 -4.92
CA SER A 177 0.84 10.42 -4.53
C SER A 177 -0.48 9.91 -3.96
N VAL A 178 -1.16 10.73 -3.14
CA VAL A 178 -2.48 10.41 -2.57
C VAL A 178 -3.53 10.35 -3.68
N LYS A 179 -3.52 11.29 -4.65
CA LYS A 179 -4.51 11.34 -5.74
C LYS A 179 -4.47 10.13 -6.66
N ILE A 180 -3.27 9.66 -6.99
CA ILE A 180 -3.10 8.54 -7.93
C ILE A 180 -2.70 7.24 -7.23
N SER A 181 -2.73 7.19 -5.91
CA SER A 181 -2.35 6.02 -5.08
C SER A 181 -0.98 5.46 -5.49
N SER A 182 0.04 6.34 -5.55
CA SER A 182 1.38 5.99 -6.02
C SER A 182 2.37 5.85 -4.86
N GLU A 183 2.82 4.62 -4.58
CA GLU A 183 3.87 4.36 -3.61
C GLU A 183 5.23 4.93 -4.05
N LEU A 184 5.47 5.01 -5.36
CA LEU A 184 6.68 5.61 -5.91
C LEU A 184 6.77 7.09 -5.59
N LEU A 185 5.69 7.86 -5.79
CA LEU A 185 5.66 9.29 -5.44
C LEU A 185 5.65 9.49 -3.91
N LYS A 186 5.11 8.56 -3.15
CA LYS A 186 5.21 8.56 -1.69
C LYS A 186 6.66 8.40 -1.24
N ALA A 187 7.42 7.51 -1.87
CA ALA A 187 8.84 7.33 -1.62
C ALA A 187 9.63 8.61 -1.98
N ALA A 188 9.37 9.20 -3.15
CA ALA A 188 10.00 10.46 -3.57
C ALA A 188 9.66 11.64 -2.65
N SER A 189 8.45 11.67 -2.07
CA SER A 189 8.08 12.64 -1.03
C SER A 189 8.90 12.44 0.25
N ALA A 190 9.04 11.18 0.70
CA ALA A 190 9.83 10.86 1.90
C ALA A 190 11.31 11.22 1.71
N ASP A 191 11.86 10.98 0.52
CA ASP A 191 13.20 11.38 0.12
C ASP A 191 13.38 12.90 0.21
N SER A 192 12.48 13.68 -0.41
CA SER A 192 12.49 15.16 -0.33
C SER A 192 12.41 15.69 1.10
N PHE A 193 11.63 15.07 1.98
CA PHE A 193 11.59 15.44 3.40
C PHE A 193 12.86 15.03 4.15
N SER A 194 13.49 13.93 3.79
CA SER A 194 14.81 13.54 4.33
C SER A 194 15.88 14.58 3.99
N ASP A 195 15.85 15.11 2.77
CA ASP A 195 16.73 16.20 2.37
C ASP A 195 16.48 17.50 3.15
N VAL A 196 15.22 17.82 3.43
CA VAL A 196 14.86 18.96 4.31
C VAL A 196 15.46 18.77 5.70
N LEU A 197 15.38 17.56 6.27
CA LEU A 197 15.97 17.26 7.57
C LEU A 197 17.48 17.37 7.55
N SER A 198 18.14 16.80 6.55
CA SER A 198 19.58 16.85 6.38
C SER A 198 20.09 18.29 6.18
N THR A 199 19.49 19.03 5.23
CA THR A 199 19.85 20.44 4.95
C THR A 199 19.48 21.34 6.13
N GLY A 200 18.37 21.08 6.82
CA GLY A 200 17.95 21.77 8.06
C GLY A 200 18.93 21.57 9.21
N ALA A 201 19.43 20.36 9.36
CA ALA A 201 20.49 20.04 10.32
C ALA A 201 21.76 20.84 10.05
N ALA A 202 22.20 20.87 8.77
CA ALA A 202 23.35 21.67 8.34
C ALA A 202 23.14 23.18 8.58
N LEU A 203 21.91 23.68 8.33
CA LEU A 203 21.55 25.08 8.60
C LEU A 203 21.62 25.42 10.10
N VAL A 204 21.06 24.57 10.96
CA VAL A 204 21.10 24.74 12.43
C VAL A 204 22.55 24.72 12.90
N SER A 205 23.35 23.76 12.42
CA SER A 205 24.77 23.66 12.75
C SER A 205 25.55 24.90 12.32
N ALA A 206 25.28 25.45 11.12
CA ALA A 206 25.90 26.67 10.61
C ALA A 206 25.53 27.90 11.45
N ILE A 207 24.26 28.03 11.89
CA ILE A 207 23.81 29.13 12.75
C ILE A 207 24.47 29.06 14.13
N VAL A 208 24.49 27.87 14.75
CA VAL A 208 25.13 27.66 16.08
C VAL A 208 26.62 27.94 16.00
N TRP A 209 27.30 27.52 14.94
CA TRP A 209 28.69 27.81 14.69
C TRP A 209 28.95 29.33 14.54
N MET A 210 28.07 30.04 13.84
CA MET A 210 28.20 31.48 13.63
C MET A 210 27.97 32.30 14.91
N THR A 211 27.09 31.83 15.79
CA THR A 211 26.66 32.59 16.99
C THR A 211 27.37 32.19 18.27
N LEU A 212 27.68 30.89 18.43
CA LEU A 212 28.20 30.33 19.69
C LEU A 212 29.61 29.73 19.54
N ASP A 213 30.19 29.72 18.32
CA ASP A 213 31.46 29.03 18.00
C ASP A 213 31.47 27.52 18.40
N LEU A 214 30.30 26.88 18.45
CA LEU A 214 30.13 25.52 18.89
C LEU A 214 29.80 24.61 17.69
N ASN A 215 30.69 23.65 17.40
CA ASN A 215 30.48 22.72 16.30
C ASN A 215 29.61 21.53 16.75
N ILE A 216 28.33 21.51 16.39
CA ILE A 216 27.37 20.44 16.67
C ILE A 216 27.02 19.61 15.43
N ASP A 217 27.64 19.87 14.27
CA ASP A 217 27.31 19.27 12.97
C ASP A 217 27.29 17.74 13.04
N ALA A 218 28.32 17.14 13.63
CA ALA A 218 28.44 15.69 13.77
C ALA A 218 27.29 15.07 14.57
N LEU A 219 26.90 15.67 15.69
CA LEU A 219 25.83 15.12 16.55
C LEU A 219 24.46 15.21 15.87
N VAL A 220 24.17 16.33 15.24
CA VAL A 220 22.91 16.53 14.52
C VAL A 220 22.86 15.63 13.28
N GLY A 221 23.96 15.52 12.54
CA GLY A 221 24.09 14.63 11.39
C GLY A 221 23.87 13.16 11.77
N LEU A 222 24.42 12.67 12.88
CA LEU A 222 24.16 11.32 13.40
C LEU A 222 22.68 11.09 13.71
N ALA A 223 22.01 12.02 14.37
CA ALA A 223 20.59 11.89 14.70
C ALA A 223 19.73 11.84 13.42
N VAL A 224 20.00 12.71 12.45
CA VAL A 224 19.26 12.78 11.18
C VAL A 224 19.50 11.52 10.34
N SER A 225 20.72 11.02 10.25
CA SER A 225 21.03 9.83 9.47
C SER A 225 20.25 8.61 9.94
N VAL A 226 20.06 8.43 11.26
CA VAL A 226 19.23 7.36 11.82
C VAL A 226 17.77 7.49 11.37
N VAL A 227 17.22 8.70 11.38
CA VAL A 227 15.83 8.95 10.91
C VAL A 227 15.69 8.60 9.43
N ILE A 228 16.66 9.00 8.59
CA ILE A 228 16.66 8.70 7.15
C ILE A 228 16.75 7.19 6.90
N LEU A 229 17.62 6.47 7.62
CA LEU A 229 17.74 5.01 7.50
C LEU A 229 16.42 4.30 7.85
N ILE A 230 15.76 4.72 8.94
CA ILE A 230 14.44 4.18 9.33
C ILE A 230 13.40 4.45 8.23
N ALA A 231 13.39 5.66 7.64
CA ALA A 231 12.47 5.99 6.56
C ALA A 231 12.70 5.10 5.32
N GLY A 232 13.94 4.91 4.89
CA GLY A 232 14.29 4.04 3.76
C GLY A 232 13.91 2.58 4.00
N LEU A 233 14.19 2.03 5.19
CA LEU A 233 13.77 0.68 5.57
C LEU A 233 12.24 0.52 5.56
N LYS A 234 11.51 1.54 5.99
CA LYS A 234 10.05 1.55 5.97
C LYS A 234 9.51 1.49 4.53
N ILE A 235 10.08 2.28 3.61
CA ILE A 235 9.72 2.24 2.17
C ILE A 235 9.92 0.82 1.61
N LEU A 236 11.07 0.18 1.89
CA LEU A 236 11.33 -1.19 1.43
C LEU A 236 10.33 -2.19 1.99
N ASN A 237 10.02 -2.10 3.29
CA ASN A 237 9.11 -3.04 3.95
C ASN A 237 7.68 -2.89 3.46
N GLU A 238 7.19 -1.66 3.24
CA GLU A 238 5.85 -1.40 2.69
C GLU A 238 5.72 -2.01 1.27
N ASN A 239 6.65 -1.71 0.37
CA ASN A 239 6.62 -2.23 -1.00
C ASN A 239 6.82 -3.75 -1.07
N LYS A 240 7.68 -4.31 -0.22
CA LYS A 240 7.83 -5.77 -0.08
C LYS A 240 6.49 -6.42 0.28
N ASN A 241 5.77 -5.89 1.26
CA ASN A 241 4.49 -6.44 1.70
C ASN A 241 3.44 -6.40 0.57
N ILE A 242 3.39 -5.32 -0.21
CA ILE A 242 2.49 -5.22 -1.38
C ILE A 242 2.84 -6.26 -2.45
N ILE A 243 4.13 -6.47 -2.73
CA ILE A 243 4.58 -7.48 -3.72
C ILE A 243 4.26 -8.90 -3.26
N LEU A 244 4.43 -9.20 -1.96
CA LEU A 244 4.10 -10.49 -1.36
C LEU A 244 2.59 -10.75 -1.29
N GLY A 245 1.75 -9.71 -1.32
CA GLY A 245 0.31 -9.77 -1.13
C GLY A 245 -0.07 -9.34 0.28
N SER A 246 -0.34 -8.05 0.45
CA SER A 246 -0.95 -7.51 1.67
C SER A 246 -2.46 -7.74 1.67
N ALA A 247 -3.06 -7.74 2.86
CA ALA A 247 -4.51 -7.75 2.99
C ALA A 247 -5.15 -6.64 2.11
N PRO A 248 -6.27 -6.93 1.44
CA PRO A 248 -6.95 -5.97 0.59
C PRO A 248 -7.48 -4.77 1.40
N ASP A 249 -7.69 -3.65 0.70
CA ASP A 249 -8.34 -2.49 1.30
C ASP A 249 -9.77 -2.89 1.75
N PRO A 250 -10.15 -2.63 3.02
CA PRO A 250 -11.49 -2.91 3.50
C PRO A 250 -12.61 -2.29 2.63
N GLU A 251 -12.37 -1.14 2.01
CA GLU A 251 -13.31 -0.50 1.10
C GLU A 251 -13.58 -1.37 -0.14
N ILE A 252 -12.55 -2.00 -0.72
CA ILE A 252 -12.69 -2.92 -1.86
C ILE A 252 -13.49 -4.14 -1.46
N VAL A 253 -13.23 -4.68 -0.28
CA VAL A 253 -13.98 -5.83 0.26
C VAL A 253 -15.46 -5.48 0.44
N GLU A 254 -15.77 -4.31 1.01
CA GLU A 254 -17.15 -3.83 1.17
C GLU A 254 -17.85 -3.61 -0.17
N ILE A 255 -17.17 -3.03 -1.17
CA ILE A 255 -17.73 -2.85 -2.52
C ILE A 255 -18.13 -4.18 -3.12
N ILE A 256 -17.25 -5.20 -3.06
CA ILE A 256 -17.53 -6.54 -3.61
C ILE A 256 -18.71 -7.17 -2.87
N LYS A 257 -18.70 -7.16 -1.53
CA LYS A 257 -19.77 -7.72 -0.70
C LYS A 257 -21.13 -7.06 -0.96
N ASN A 258 -21.16 -5.75 -0.96
CA ASN A 258 -22.39 -5.00 -1.19
C ASN A 258 -22.96 -5.27 -2.58
N LYS A 259 -22.08 -5.31 -3.60
CA LYS A 259 -22.50 -5.58 -4.98
C LYS A 259 -23.02 -7.00 -5.17
N ALA A 260 -22.38 -7.98 -4.57
CA ALA A 260 -22.83 -9.38 -4.63
C ALA A 260 -24.17 -9.57 -3.92
N LEU A 261 -24.35 -8.97 -2.74
CA LEU A 261 -25.56 -9.12 -1.91
C LEU A 261 -26.69 -8.13 -2.27
N GLU A 262 -26.55 -7.36 -3.36
CA GLU A 262 -27.59 -6.43 -3.84
C GLU A 262 -28.82 -7.20 -4.35
N SER A 263 -28.66 -8.43 -4.79
CA SER A 263 -29.74 -9.32 -5.27
C SER A 263 -30.15 -10.32 -4.18
N ASP A 264 -31.44 -10.41 -3.90
CA ASP A 264 -32.03 -11.41 -2.99
C ASP A 264 -31.81 -12.87 -3.43
N LYS A 265 -31.34 -13.11 -4.66
CA LYS A 265 -31.04 -14.45 -5.18
C LYS A 265 -29.67 -14.95 -4.77
N ILE A 266 -28.78 -14.08 -4.28
CA ILE A 266 -27.52 -14.47 -3.64
C ILE A 266 -27.75 -14.51 -2.15
N ILE A 267 -27.68 -15.70 -1.58
CA ILE A 267 -28.00 -16.00 -0.19
C ILE A 267 -26.83 -15.63 0.72
N GLY A 268 -25.60 -15.84 0.22
CA GLY A 268 -24.38 -15.54 0.94
C GLY A 268 -23.18 -15.52 0.01
N ILE A 269 -22.06 -15.02 0.52
CA ILE A 269 -20.75 -15.09 -0.15
C ILE A 269 -19.68 -15.55 0.85
N HIS A 270 -18.72 -16.34 0.37
CA HIS A 270 -17.59 -16.82 1.14
C HIS A 270 -16.33 -16.96 0.26
N ASP A 271 -15.18 -17.28 0.85
CA ASP A 271 -13.90 -17.48 0.17
C ASP A 271 -13.46 -16.29 -0.71
N LEU A 272 -13.71 -15.07 -0.22
CA LEU A 272 -13.31 -13.87 -0.95
C LEU A 272 -11.80 -13.70 -0.94
N ILE A 273 -11.17 -13.87 -2.11
CA ILE A 273 -9.77 -13.63 -2.36
C ILE A 273 -9.63 -12.39 -3.24
N VAL A 274 -8.79 -11.44 -2.84
CA VAL A 274 -8.53 -10.21 -3.60
C VAL A 274 -7.03 -10.07 -3.83
N HIS A 275 -6.63 -9.93 -5.10
CA HIS A 275 -5.26 -9.71 -5.51
C HIS A 275 -5.08 -8.32 -6.12
N SER A 276 -4.00 -7.62 -5.73
CA SER A 276 -3.59 -6.38 -6.38
C SER A 276 -2.34 -6.61 -7.25
N TYR A 277 -2.45 -6.25 -8.52
CA TYR A 277 -1.32 -6.20 -9.44
C TYR A 277 -0.83 -4.79 -9.72
N GLY A 278 -1.16 -3.85 -8.85
CA GLY A 278 -0.81 -2.44 -8.93
C GLY A 278 -2.07 -1.55 -8.98
N ALA A 279 -1.88 -0.24 -9.02
CA ALA A 279 -2.99 0.69 -9.02
C ALA A 279 -3.91 0.47 -10.23
N GLY A 280 -5.19 0.23 -9.97
CA GLY A 280 -6.20 -0.02 -10.98
C GLY A 280 -6.08 -1.40 -11.68
N ALA A 281 -5.47 -2.40 -11.01
CA ALA A 281 -5.40 -3.77 -11.47
C ALA A 281 -5.75 -4.70 -10.31
N THR A 282 -7.01 -4.72 -9.92
CA THR A 282 -7.56 -5.58 -8.87
C THR A 282 -8.23 -6.79 -9.50
N ILE A 283 -7.89 -7.96 -9.01
CA ILE A 283 -8.51 -9.24 -9.39
C ILE A 283 -9.10 -9.85 -8.13
N ALA A 284 -10.35 -10.29 -8.21
CA ALA A 284 -11.03 -10.93 -7.11
C ALA A 284 -11.64 -12.26 -7.53
N SER A 285 -11.76 -13.18 -6.60
CA SER A 285 -12.59 -14.36 -6.74
C SER A 285 -13.33 -14.61 -5.43
N PHE A 286 -14.56 -15.10 -5.52
CA PHE A 286 -15.33 -15.51 -4.35
C PHE A 286 -16.40 -16.52 -4.76
N HIS A 287 -16.98 -17.15 -3.76
CA HIS A 287 -18.09 -18.08 -3.91
C HIS A 287 -19.41 -17.37 -3.58
N ALA A 288 -20.43 -17.61 -4.38
CA ALA A 288 -21.79 -17.09 -4.19
C ALA A 288 -22.77 -18.22 -3.99
N GLU A 289 -23.41 -18.26 -2.82
CA GLU A 289 -24.47 -19.22 -2.51
C GLU A 289 -25.77 -18.85 -3.22
N VAL A 290 -26.32 -19.75 -4.01
CA VAL A 290 -27.59 -19.59 -4.73
C VAL A 290 -28.54 -20.74 -4.42
N ASP A 291 -29.86 -20.55 -4.68
CA ASP A 291 -30.82 -21.64 -4.51
C ASP A 291 -30.56 -22.76 -5.53
N GLY A 292 -30.22 -23.95 -5.03
CA GLY A 292 -29.91 -25.12 -5.86
C GLY A 292 -31.10 -25.68 -6.68
N LYS A 293 -32.34 -25.26 -6.38
CA LYS A 293 -33.55 -25.58 -7.12
C LYS A 293 -34.00 -24.47 -8.07
N GLY A 294 -33.32 -23.31 -8.03
CA GLY A 294 -33.57 -22.17 -8.92
C GLY A 294 -33.20 -22.47 -10.36
N ASP A 295 -33.57 -21.56 -11.25
CA ASP A 295 -33.16 -21.64 -12.67
C ASP A 295 -31.67 -21.35 -12.79
N PHE A 296 -30.91 -22.34 -13.28
CA PHE A 296 -29.47 -22.26 -13.45
C PHE A 296 -29.05 -21.11 -14.40
N PHE A 297 -29.78 -20.91 -15.49
CA PHE A 297 -29.45 -19.87 -16.45
C PHE A 297 -29.70 -18.47 -15.87
N GLU A 298 -30.76 -18.33 -15.08
CA GLU A 298 -31.07 -17.05 -14.42
C GLU A 298 -30.02 -16.72 -13.34
N ALA A 299 -29.60 -17.71 -12.55
CA ALA A 299 -28.54 -17.56 -11.56
C ALA A 299 -27.20 -17.20 -12.24
N HIS A 300 -26.86 -17.87 -13.34
CA HIS A 300 -25.64 -17.59 -14.10
C HIS A 300 -25.66 -16.19 -14.72
N ASP A 301 -26.78 -15.75 -15.32
CA ASP A 301 -26.92 -14.40 -15.89
C ASP A 301 -26.76 -13.30 -14.81
N LEU A 302 -27.30 -13.53 -13.62
CA LEU A 302 -27.09 -12.65 -12.48
C LEU A 302 -25.61 -12.50 -12.13
N ILE A 303 -24.89 -13.62 -11.99
CA ILE A 303 -23.46 -13.65 -11.66
C ILE A 303 -22.65 -12.94 -12.74
N ASP A 304 -22.86 -13.22 -14.02
CA ASP A 304 -22.20 -12.58 -15.15
C ASP A 304 -22.43 -11.04 -15.15
N ASN A 305 -23.63 -10.61 -14.76
CA ASN A 305 -23.94 -9.19 -14.63
C ASN A 305 -23.19 -8.53 -13.45
N ILE A 306 -23.04 -9.22 -12.32
CA ILE A 306 -22.26 -8.72 -11.18
C ILE A 306 -20.78 -8.59 -11.57
N GLU A 307 -20.19 -9.59 -12.22
CA GLU A 307 -18.81 -9.55 -12.70
C GLU A 307 -18.57 -8.36 -13.66
N LYS A 308 -19.48 -8.14 -14.61
CA LYS A 308 -19.43 -7.02 -15.56
C LYS A 308 -19.55 -5.66 -14.86
N GLN A 309 -20.42 -5.54 -13.86
CA GLN A 309 -20.61 -4.30 -13.11
C GLN A 309 -19.40 -3.98 -12.24
N LEU A 310 -18.84 -4.97 -11.52
CA LEU A 310 -17.61 -4.80 -10.75
C LEU A 310 -16.45 -4.32 -11.63
N LEU A 311 -16.35 -4.87 -12.85
CA LEU A 311 -15.32 -4.43 -13.79
C LEU A 311 -15.59 -3.02 -14.32
N ALA A 312 -16.82 -2.70 -14.72
CA ALA A 312 -17.16 -1.42 -15.34
C ALA A 312 -17.15 -0.24 -14.35
N GLU A 313 -17.67 -0.44 -13.14
CA GLU A 313 -17.86 0.61 -12.15
C GLU A 313 -16.61 0.80 -11.27
N HIS A 314 -15.91 -0.30 -10.91
CA HIS A 314 -14.82 -0.29 -9.94
C HIS A 314 -13.48 -0.79 -10.49
N ASN A 315 -13.42 -1.20 -11.77
CA ASN A 315 -12.23 -1.79 -12.39
C ASN A 315 -11.68 -3.03 -11.63
N ILE A 316 -12.60 -3.82 -11.06
CA ILE A 316 -12.31 -5.07 -10.36
C ILE A 316 -12.65 -6.23 -11.33
N ALA A 317 -11.63 -6.95 -11.80
CA ALA A 317 -11.83 -8.16 -12.59
C ALA A 317 -12.19 -9.30 -11.62
N CYS A 318 -13.46 -9.71 -11.60
CA CYS A 318 -13.95 -10.71 -10.67
C CYS A 318 -14.30 -12.02 -11.39
N THR A 319 -14.06 -13.14 -10.70
CA THR A 319 -14.58 -14.46 -11.07
C THR A 319 -15.37 -15.01 -9.90
N ILE A 320 -16.64 -15.36 -10.15
CA ILE A 320 -17.55 -15.80 -9.10
C ILE A 320 -17.89 -17.28 -9.32
N HIS A 321 -17.57 -18.10 -8.31
CA HIS A 321 -17.99 -19.50 -8.29
C HIS A 321 -19.42 -19.59 -7.73
N MET A 322 -20.28 -20.28 -8.43
CA MET A 322 -21.67 -20.45 -8.03
C MET A 322 -21.84 -21.72 -7.20
N ASP A 323 -22.24 -21.59 -5.93
CA ASP A 323 -22.50 -22.69 -5.03
C ASP A 323 -24.01 -22.90 -4.83
N PRO A 324 -24.58 -23.97 -5.41
CA PRO A 324 -25.99 -24.27 -5.21
C PRO A 324 -26.22 -24.88 -3.81
N ILE A 325 -27.01 -24.22 -2.98
CA ILE A 325 -27.39 -24.72 -1.65
C ILE A 325 -28.86 -25.14 -1.61
N VAL A 326 -29.16 -26.07 -0.70
CA VAL A 326 -30.55 -26.51 -0.47
C VAL A 326 -31.17 -25.61 0.59
N THR A 327 -32.20 -24.85 0.25
CA THR A 327 -32.84 -23.87 1.13
C THR A 327 -34.19 -24.34 1.69
N ASP A 328 -34.85 -25.31 1.07
CA ASP A 328 -36.22 -25.72 1.33
C ASP A 328 -36.33 -27.08 2.04
N ASP A 329 -35.23 -27.69 2.46
CA ASP A 329 -35.26 -28.93 3.26
C ASP A 329 -35.19 -28.60 4.77
N GLU A 330 -36.33 -28.74 5.43
CA GLU A 330 -36.43 -28.42 6.88
C GLU A 330 -35.51 -29.30 7.75
N GLU A 331 -35.26 -30.56 7.39
CA GLU A 331 -34.40 -31.47 8.14
C GLU A 331 -32.94 -31.05 8.01
N ILE A 332 -32.49 -30.73 6.78
CA ILE A 332 -31.14 -30.20 6.52
C ILE A 332 -30.94 -28.84 7.24
N ASN A 333 -31.93 -27.96 7.19
CA ASN A 333 -31.85 -26.66 7.84
C ASN A 333 -31.79 -26.77 9.37
N LYS A 334 -32.56 -27.69 9.98
CA LYS A 334 -32.48 -27.99 11.42
C LYS A 334 -31.10 -28.55 11.78
N LEU A 335 -30.57 -29.45 10.97
CA LEU A 335 -29.26 -30.05 11.17
C LEU A 335 -28.14 -29.00 11.05
N LYS A 336 -28.19 -28.15 10.03
CA LYS A 336 -27.29 -26.99 9.89
C LYS A 336 -27.31 -26.12 11.16
N ALA A 337 -28.48 -25.78 11.66
CA ALA A 337 -28.61 -24.97 12.87
C ALA A 337 -28.04 -25.65 14.13
N GLN A 338 -28.08 -26.98 14.22
CA GLN A 338 -27.43 -27.74 15.31
C GLN A 338 -25.91 -27.72 15.17
N VAL A 339 -25.40 -27.88 13.94
CA VAL A 339 -23.94 -27.80 13.66
C VAL A 339 -23.40 -26.39 13.98
N VAL A 340 -24.11 -25.34 13.59
CA VAL A 340 -23.73 -23.95 13.92
C VAL A 340 -23.53 -23.79 15.42
N LYS A 341 -24.45 -24.28 16.25
CA LYS A 341 -24.32 -24.20 17.70
C LYS A 341 -23.11 -24.95 18.25
N VAL A 342 -22.81 -26.13 17.69
CA VAL A 342 -21.60 -26.88 18.07
C VAL A 342 -20.35 -26.08 17.75
N ILE A 343 -20.31 -25.41 16.58
CA ILE A 343 -19.16 -24.62 16.16
C ILE A 343 -19.00 -23.35 17.01
N GLU A 344 -20.10 -22.67 17.35
CA GLU A 344 -20.08 -21.50 18.24
C GLU A 344 -19.61 -21.86 19.67
N GLU A 345 -19.88 -23.07 20.17
CA GLU A 345 -19.37 -23.57 21.45
C GLU A 345 -17.86 -23.84 21.43
N ILE A 346 -17.29 -24.18 20.25
CA ILE A 346 -15.86 -24.47 20.10
C ILE A 346 -15.02 -23.18 20.06
N GLY A 347 -15.51 -22.14 19.42
CA GLY A 347 -14.78 -20.88 19.36
C GLY A 347 -15.65 -19.68 18.99
N GLU A 348 -15.39 -18.54 19.66
CA GLU A 348 -16.05 -17.29 19.37
C GLU A 348 -15.62 -16.74 17.99
N GLY A 349 -16.60 -16.39 17.18
CA GLY A 349 -16.35 -15.86 15.83
C GLY A 349 -16.17 -16.92 14.75
N TYR A 350 -16.29 -18.22 15.10
CA TYR A 350 -16.29 -19.28 14.10
C TYR A 350 -17.59 -19.26 13.31
N ARG A 351 -17.50 -19.47 11.99
CA ARG A 351 -18.63 -19.52 11.08
C ARG A 351 -18.53 -20.74 10.19
N ILE A 352 -19.67 -21.23 9.71
CA ILE A 352 -19.72 -22.33 8.73
C ILE A 352 -20.28 -21.83 7.41
N HIS A 353 -19.75 -22.38 6.32
CA HIS A 353 -20.29 -22.20 4.96
C HIS A 353 -20.20 -23.52 4.18
N ASP A 354 -20.80 -23.55 2.99
CA ASP A 354 -20.85 -24.72 2.10
C ASP A 354 -21.39 -26.00 2.79
N PHE A 355 -22.43 -25.84 3.64
CA PHE A 355 -22.99 -26.96 4.38
C PHE A 355 -23.77 -27.91 3.46
N ARG A 356 -23.32 -29.16 3.41
CA ARG A 356 -23.93 -30.25 2.64
C ARG A 356 -24.10 -31.49 3.50
N CYS A 357 -25.19 -32.24 3.24
CA CYS A 357 -25.51 -33.49 3.94
C CYS A 357 -25.58 -34.63 2.94
N VAL A 358 -24.80 -35.68 3.18
CA VAL A 358 -24.84 -36.91 2.37
C VAL A 358 -25.29 -38.07 3.24
N THR A 359 -26.54 -38.44 3.08
CA THR A 359 -27.19 -39.51 3.86
C THR A 359 -26.86 -40.85 3.24
N GLY A 360 -26.37 -41.78 4.07
CA GLY A 360 -26.13 -43.19 3.73
C GLY A 360 -26.93 -44.14 4.59
N PRO A 361 -26.95 -45.43 4.26
CA PRO A 361 -27.76 -46.43 5.00
C PRO A 361 -27.24 -46.71 6.42
N THR A 362 -25.98 -46.39 6.72
CA THR A 362 -25.32 -46.64 8.00
C THR A 362 -24.83 -45.41 8.73
N HIS A 363 -24.62 -44.31 7.99
CA HIS A 363 -24.11 -43.06 8.53
C HIS A 363 -24.46 -41.90 7.61
N THR A 364 -24.36 -40.69 8.15
CA THR A 364 -24.56 -39.44 7.41
C THR A 364 -23.31 -38.60 7.51
N ASN A 365 -22.76 -38.19 6.35
CA ASN A 365 -21.65 -37.26 6.30
C ASN A 365 -22.18 -35.83 6.28
N LEU A 366 -21.69 -35.01 7.21
CA LEU A 366 -21.90 -33.57 7.26
C LEU A 366 -20.65 -32.91 6.73
N ILE A 367 -20.74 -32.30 5.54
CA ILE A 367 -19.64 -31.68 4.84
C ILE A 367 -19.83 -30.18 4.96
N PHE A 368 -18.84 -29.48 5.46
CA PHE A 368 -18.87 -28.02 5.61
C PHE A 368 -17.47 -27.45 5.85
N ASP A 369 -17.29 -26.19 5.54
CA ASP A 369 -16.08 -25.46 5.80
C ASP A 369 -16.28 -24.53 7.00
N ILE A 370 -15.19 -24.27 7.77
CA ILE A 370 -15.21 -23.43 8.97
C ILE A 370 -14.25 -22.28 8.81
N GLU A 371 -14.78 -21.06 8.78
CA GLU A 371 -13.98 -19.85 8.91
C GLU A 371 -13.55 -19.67 10.36
N ILE A 372 -12.23 -19.50 10.59
CA ILE A 372 -11.67 -19.19 11.90
C ILE A 372 -10.74 -17.97 11.82
N PRO A 373 -10.65 -17.11 12.86
CA PRO A 373 -9.74 -15.98 12.88
C PRO A 373 -8.28 -16.41 12.78
N PHE A 374 -7.44 -15.62 12.08
CA PHE A 374 -5.98 -15.87 12.00
C PHE A 374 -5.29 -15.91 13.37
N GLU A 375 -5.83 -15.21 14.37
CA GLU A 375 -5.30 -15.16 15.72
C GLU A 375 -5.56 -16.44 16.53
N GLU A 376 -6.37 -17.37 16.02
CA GLU A 376 -6.63 -18.65 16.68
C GLU A 376 -5.35 -19.47 16.81
N LYS A 377 -5.01 -19.83 18.06
CA LYS A 377 -3.75 -20.49 18.39
C LYS A 377 -3.80 -22.01 18.27
N ARG A 378 -5.01 -22.58 18.31
CA ARG A 378 -5.18 -24.03 18.17
C ARG A 378 -4.82 -24.46 16.76
N SER A 379 -4.24 -25.63 16.63
CA SER A 379 -3.96 -26.21 15.31
C SER A 379 -5.25 -26.65 14.62
N ASN A 380 -5.26 -26.65 13.28
CA ASN A 380 -6.41 -27.13 12.51
C ASN A 380 -6.82 -28.55 12.93
N LYS A 381 -5.85 -29.42 13.25
CA LYS A 381 -6.12 -30.80 13.73
C LYS A 381 -6.86 -30.84 15.06
N GLU A 382 -6.51 -29.99 15.99
CA GLU A 382 -7.21 -29.90 17.30
C GLU A 382 -8.64 -29.42 17.11
N ILE A 383 -8.85 -28.42 16.27
CA ILE A 383 -10.18 -27.88 15.98
C ILE A 383 -11.04 -28.94 15.29
N ILE A 384 -10.52 -29.63 14.26
CA ILE A 384 -11.23 -30.71 13.55
C ILE A 384 -11.63 -31.79 14.55
N SER A 385 -10.75 -32.23 15.45
CA SER A 385 -11.07 -33.22 16.45
C SER A 385 -12.20 -32.78 17.41
N MET A 386 -12.18 -31.50 17.82
CA MET A 386 -13.25 -30.92 18.65
C MET A 386 -14.59 -30.88 17.90
N VAL A 387 -14.58 -30.59 16.63
CA VAL A 387 -15.76 -30.58 15.76
C VAL A 387 -16.30 -31.99 15.58
N GLU A 388 -15.45 -32.98 15.26
CA GLU A 388 -15.85 -34.39 15.14
C GLU A 388 -16.50 -34.90 16.43
N ASP A 389 -15.91 -34.58 17.58
CA ASP A 389 -16.46 -34.97 18.89
C ASP A 389 -17.78 -34.25 19.19
N GLY A 390 -17.90 -32.99 18.79
CA GLY A 390 -19.13 -32.21 18.91
C GLY A 390 -20.28 -32.78 18.06
N ILE A 391 -19.98 -33.11 16.80
CA ILE A 391 -20.94 -33.67 15.84
C ILE A 391 -21.39 -35.07 16.29
N LYS A 392 -20.48 -35.92 16.76
CA LYS A 392 -20.83 -37.24 17.31
C LYS A 392 -21.73 -37.18 18.55
N ARG A 393 -21.72 -36.11 19.31
CA ARG A 393 -22.64 -35.88 20.42
C ARG A 393 -24.08 -35.57 20.00
N LEU A 394 -24.26 -35.04 18.76
CA LEU A 394 -25.58 -34.82 18.18
C LEU A 394 -26.21 -36.18 17.80
N ASP A 395 -25.45 -37.00 17.05
CA ASP A 395 -25.80 -38.38 16.70
C ASP A 395 -24.53 -39.19 16.40
N SER A 396 -24.42 -40.40 16.92
CA SER A 396 -23.28 -41.29 16.70
C SER A 396 -23.11 -41.71 15.22
N ALA A 397 -24.17 -41.62 14.42
CA ALA A 397 -24.18 -41.90 12.99
C ALA A 397 -23.70 -40.68 12.15
N TYR A 398 -23.46 -39.53 12.75
CA TYR A 398 -22.95 -38.32 12.03
C TYR A 398 -21.44 -38.31 12.00
N PHE A 399 -20.89 -38.02 10.81
CA PHE A 399 -19.47 -37.87 10.59
C PHE A 399 -19.21 -36.48 9.97
N ALA A 400 -18.36 -35.71 10.61
CA ALA A 400 -17.93 -34.40 10.08
C ALA A 400 -16.83 -34.58 9.03
N VAL A 401 -17.01 -33.95 7.87
CA VAL A 401 -15.98 -33.78 6.84
C VAL A 401 -15.74 -32.27 6.73
N VAL A 402 -14.65 -31.81 7.32
CA VAL A 402 -14.44 -30.39 7.59
C VAL A 402 -13.14 -29.92 6.96
N ASN A 403 -13.21 -28.78 6.28
CA ASN A 403 -12.07 -27.97 5.92
C ASN A 403 -12.02 -26.72 6.84
N ILE A 404 -10.83 -26.16 7.04
CA ILE A 404 -10.66 -24.98 7.89
C ILE A 404 -10.00 -23.86 7.09
N ASP A 405 -10.72 -22.75 7.01
CA ASP A 405 -10.29 -21.51 6.38
C ASP A 405 -9.93 -20.47 7.43
N ARG A 406 -8.70 -19.93 7.36
CA ARG A 406 -8.26 -18.87 8.25
C ARG A 406 -8.51 -17.52 7.61
N VAL A 407 -9.28 -16.66 8.26
CA VAL A 407 -9.76 -15.37 7.78
C VAL A 407 -9.40 -14.22 8.72
#